data_ffad4187421c0543f35cf7d853162db7
#
_entry.id   ffad4187421c0543f35cf7d853162db7
#
_cell.length_a   1.000
_cell.length_b   1.000
_cell.length_c   1.000
_cell.angle_alpha   90.00
_cell.angle_beta   90.00
_cell.angle_gamma   90.00
#
_symmetry.space_group_name_H-M   'P 1'
#
loop_
_entity.id
_entity.type
_entity.pdbx_description
1 polymer ?
#
loop_
_entity_poly.entity_id
_entity_poly.type
_entity_poly.pdbx_seq_one_letter_code
_entity_poly.pdbx_strand_id
1 'polypeptide(L)'
;MKKVIISAFAALTMAVTSANAIAGLVDIEIGAGTWNASPSGQITYGKTTPTEIDFADDLNLDDSSNGYMYVRIDHFIPIVPNVRIEQQNYTTSGDGLVSANFGDVTLSGATKTDVTLNQQDLILYWGIPGLNALTAGILDIELGIDVKKIDGELTLTDATNNTDTVDFSVPVPMGYAAVLVDIPFIPVGLEVSTKMLGMGNSKIQDTKAKVDVTLPLPIPLIELAVEAGMKQQTIQIADDLVNDLDMKFETSGVFFGANVKF
;
A
#
# COMPACT_ATOMS: atom_id res chain seq x y z
N MET A 1 3.94 -11.91 15.44
CA MET A 1 4.10 -12.67 14.19
C MET A 1 3.29 -13.98 14.12
N LYS A 2 3.34 -14.90 15.09
CA LYS A 2 2.58 -16.19 15.03
C LYS A 2 1.06 -16.06 14.90
N LYS A 3 0.42 -15.05 15.50
CA LYS A 3 -1.05 -14.88 15.46
C LYS A 3 -1.58 -14.37 14.12
N VAL A 4 -0.80 -13.56 13.39
CA VAL A 4 -1.20 -13.01 12.06
C VAL A 4 -1.17 -14.11 10.99
N ILE A 5 -0.17 -15.01 11.04
CA ILE A 5 -0.04 -16.11 10.09
C ILE A 5 -1.19 -17.12 10.25
N ILE A 6 -1.62 -17.39 11.48
CA ILE A 6 -2.74 -18.32 11.76
C ILE A 6 -4.08 -17.74 11.28
N SER A 7 -4.28 -16.42 11.41
CA SER A 7 -5.50 -15.76 10.93
C SER A 7 -5.60 -15.72 9.41
N ALA A 8 -4.49 -15.53 8.70
CA ALA A 8 -4.43 -15.58 7.24
C ALA A 8 -4.70 -16.99 6.70
N PHE A 9 -4.16 -18.03 7.34
CA PHE A 9 -4.41 -19.42 6.96
C PHE A 9 -5.87 -19.86 7.22
N ALA A 10 -6.50 -19.40 8.30
CA ALA A 10 -7.91 -19.69 8.59
C ALA A 10 -8.87 -18.97 7.62
N ALA A 11 -8.53 -17.76 7.18
CA ALA A 11 -9.28 -17.03 6.17
C ALA A 11 -9.18 -17.71 4.79
N LEU A 12 -8.00 -18.21 4.44
CA LEU A 12 -7.74 -18.93 3.19
C LEU A 12 -8.54 -20.26 3.13
N THR A 13 -8.61 -21.03 4.22
CA THR A 13 -9.39 -22.28 4.27
C THR A 13 -10.90 -22.07 4.18
N MET A 14 -11.44 -20.95 4.70
CA MET A 14 -12.86 -20.63 4.56
C MET A 14 -13.21 -20.16 3.13
N ALA A 15 -12.30 -19.47 2.45
CA ALA A 15 -12.49 -19.04 1.06
C ALA A 15 -12.56 -20.24 0.11
N VAL A 16 -11.71 -21.25 0.27
CA VAL A 16 -11.67 -22.46 -0.58
C VAL A 16 -12.97 -23.28 -0.51
N THR A 17 -13.64 -23.35 0.64
CA THR A 17 -14.88 -24.13 0.79
C THR A 17 -16.11 -23.44 0.20
N SER A 18 -16.11 -22.12 0.05
CA SER A 18 -17.20 -21.35 -0.55
C SER A 18 -17.02 -21.10 -2.06
N ALA A 19 -15.80 -21.17 -2.59
CA ALA A 19 -15.49 -20.90 -4.00
C ALA A 19 -16.15 -21.91 -4.96
N ASN A 20 -16.28 -23.17 -4.57
CA ASN A 20 -16.91 -24.20 -5.41
C ASN A 20 -18.41 -23.98 -5.71
N ALA A 21 -19.10 -23.12 -4.96
CA ALA A 21 -20.51 -22.81 -5.16
C ALA A 21 -20.74 -21.61 -6.09
N ILE A 22 -19.69 -20.83 -6.41
CA ILE A 22 -19.79 -19.53 -7.11
C ILE A 22 -18.89 -19.53 -8.36
N ALA A 23 -18.13 -20.59 -8.60
CA ALA A 23 -17.22 -20.72 -9.74
C ALA A 23 -17.91 -20.39 -11.07
N GLY A 24 -17.35 -19.41 -11.80
CA GLY A 24 -17.86 -18.92 -13.08
C GLY A 24 -18.85 -17.75 -13.00
N LEU A 25 -19.24 -17.31 -11.78
CA LEU A 25 -20.02 -16.08 -11.57
C LEU A 25 -19.20 -14.98 -10.89
N VAL A 26 -18.19 -15.36 -10.15
CA VAL A 26 -17.31 -14.46 -9.39
C VAL A 26 -15.90 -15.05 -9.41
N ASP A 27 -14.92 -14.24 -9.74
CA ASP A 27 -13.51 -14.56 -9.64
C ASP A 27 -12.94 -13.93 -8.36
N ILE A 28 -12.25 -14.72 -7.56
CA ILE A 28 -11.64 -14.27 -6.30
C ILE A 28 -10.12 -14.45 -6.39
N GLU A 29 -9.38 -13.39 -6.17
CA GLU A 29 -7.92 -13.42 -6.05
C GLU A 29 -7.51 -12.98 -4.64
N ILE A 30 -6.62 -13.74 -4.01
CA ILE A 30 -6.03 -13.41 -2.70
C ILE A 30 -4.52 -13.43 -2.86
N GLY A 31 -3.87 -12.32 -2.54
CA GLY A 31 -2.43 -12.20 -2.61
C GLY A 31 -1.81 -11.68 -1.32
N ALA A 32 -0.55 -12.06 -1.11
CA ALA A 32 0.25 -11.57 0.01
C ALA A 32 1.74 -11.63 -0.33
N GLY A 33 2.52 -10.76 0.30
CA GLY A 33 3.95 -10.71 0.08
C GLY A 33 4.67 -9.73 0.98
N THR A 34 5.88 -9.38 0.56
CA THR A 34 6.72 -8.39 1.23
C THR A 34 7.15 -7.30 0.25
N TRP A 35 7.22 -6.08 0.75
CA TRP A 35 7.71 -4.91 0.05
C TRP A 35 8.94 -4.38 0.78
N ASN A 36 10.08 -4.36 0.09
CA ASN A 36 11.32 -3.76 0.57
C ASN A 36 11.34 -2.32 0.08
N ALA A 37 11.25 -1.38 0.99
CA ALA A 37 11.09 0.03 0.67
C ALA A 37 12.14 0.90 1.36
N SER A 38 12.63 1.88 0.60
CA SER A 38 13.54 2.93 1.06
C SER A 38 12.73 4.19 1.31
N PRO A 39 12.73 4.72 2.54
CA PRO A 39 12.05 5.96 2.88
C PRO A 39 12.86 7.19 2.50
N SER A 40 12.18 8.29 2.20
CA SER A 40 12.76 9.62 2.00
C SER A 40 11.72 10.71 2.22
N GLY A 41 12.14 11.98 2.18
CA GLY A 41 11.28 13.14 2.35
C GLY A 41 11.52 13.86 3.66
N GLN A 42 10.56 14.64 4.12
CA GLN A 42 10.73 15.57 5.23
C GLN A 42 9.47 15.73 6.06
N ILE A 43 9.66 16.21 7.30
CA ILE A 43 8.58 16.50 8.23
C ILE A 43 8.83 17.79 8.98
N THR A 44 7.77 18.55 9.18
CA THR A 44 7.72 19.72 10.08
C THR A 44 6.51 19.55 10.98
N TYR A 45 6.70 19.58 12.29
CA TYR A 45 5.60 19.41 13.24
C TYR A 45 5.72 20.37 14.42
N GLY A 46 4.63 21.05 14.77
CA GLY A 46 4.51 21.93 15.93
C GLY A 46 4.02 23.32 15.61
N LYS A 47 3.57 24.04 16.66
CA LYS A 47 2.93 25.37 16.59
C LYS A 47 3.92 26.53 16.56
N THR A 48 5.06 26.38 17.20
CA THR A 48 5.99 27.50 17.47
C THR A 48 7.33 27.22 16.82
N THR A 49 7.60 27.89 15.69
CA THR A 49 8.87 27.79 14.96
C THR A 49 9.40 26.36 14.79
N PRO A 50 8.58 25.45 14.25
CA PRO A 50 9.03 24.09 14.01
C PRO A 50 10.14 24.09 12.98
N THR A 51 11.05 23.12 13.07
CA THR A 51 12.17 22.93 12.15
C THR A 51 11.86 21.80 11.20
N GLU A 52 12.16 21.98 9.93
CA GLU A 52 12.11 20.90 8.95
C GLU A 52 13.19 19.86 9.26
N ILE A 53 12.82 18.60 9.25
CA ILE A 53 13.68 17.44 9.51
C ILE A 53 13.60 16.50 8.32
N ASP A 54 14.73 16.15 7.73
CA ASP A 54 14.81 15.20 6.62
C ASP A 54 14.86 13.75 7.13
N PHE A 55 14.09 12.86 6.50
CA PHE A 55 14.01 11.47 6.91
C PHE A 55 15.28 10.66 6.60
N ALA A 56 15.97 10.99 5.51
CA ALA A 56 17.18 10.30 5.11
C ALA A 56 18.44 10.93 5.74
N ASP A 57 18.58 12.26 5.62
CA ASP A 57 19.81 12.95 5.99
C ASP A 57 19.91 13.24 7.50
N ASP A 58 18.81 13.62 8.16
CA ASP A 58 18.78 13.96 9.59
C ASP A 58 18.42 12.76 10.47
N LEU A 59 17.40 11.99 10.08
CA LEU A 59 16.90 10.85 10.86
C LEU A 59 17.56 9.52 10.49
N ASN A 60 18.21 9.45 9.32
CA ASN A 60 18.88 8.25 8.82
C ASN A 60 17.97 7.01 8.88
N LEU A 61 16.72 7.15 8.37
CA LEU A 61 15.76 6.06 8.36
C LEU A 61 16.26 4.89 7.52
N ASP A 62 16.17 3.69 8.07
CA ASP A 62 16.59 2.45 7.42
C ASP A 62 15.62 2.00 6.33
N ASP A 63 16.16 1.32 5.31
CA ASP A 63 15.36 0.49 4.41
C ASP A 63 14.65 -0.59 5.21
N SER A 64 13.38 -0.85 4.87
CA SER A 64 12.60 -1.81 5.63
C SER A 64 11.81 -2.79 4.75
N SER A 65 11.61 -4.00 5.27
CA SER A 65 10.81 -5.04 4.62
C SER A 65 9.48 -5.20 5.33
N ASN A 66 8.40 -4.88 4.63
CA ASN A 66 7.05 -4.76 5.19
C ASN A 66 6.07 -5.68 4.48
N GLY A 67 5.10 -6.22 5.23
CA GLY A 67 4.09 -7.11 4.69
C GLY A 67 2.95 -6.38 3.99
N TYR A 68 2.43 -6.98 2.92
CA TYR A 68 1.18 -6.57 2.29
C TYR A 68 0.28 -7.78 2.06
N MET A 69 -1.03 -7.53 1.95
CA MET A 69 -2.03 -8.50 1.52
C MET A 69 -3.14 -7.81 0.77
N TYR A 70 -3.81 -8.56 -0.12
CA TYR A 70 -5.00 -8.07 -0.80
C TYR A 70 -5.99 -9.18 -1.09
N VAL A 71 -7.23 -8.78 -1.26
CA VAL A 71 -8.33 -9.61 -1.80
C VAL A 71 -8.98 -8.83 -2.92
N ARG A 72 -9.15 -9.47 -4.07
CA ARG A 72 -9.85 -8.94 -5.24
C ARG A 72 -11.04 -9.83 -5.55
N ILE A 73 -12.17 -9.24 -5.86
CA ILE A 73 -13.43 -9.91 -6.22
C ILE A 73 -13.97 -9.26 -7.48
N ASP A 74 -13.93 -10.02 -8.57
CA ASP A 74 -14.48 -9.64 -9.86
C ASP A 74 -15.79 -10.38 -10.13
N HIS A 75 -16.74 -9.72 -10.78
CA HIS A 75 -18.00 -10.30 -11.14
C HIS A 75 -18.50 -9.81 -12.51
N PHE A 76 -19.39 -10.57 -13.12
CA PHE A 76 -19.88 -10.32 -14.49
C PHE A 76 -20.96 -9.22 -14.59
N ILE A 77 -21.46 -8.66 -13.50
CA ILE A 77 -22.55 -7.66 -13.50
C ILE A 77 -21.99 -6.26 -13.84
N PRO A 78 -22.24 -5.68 -15.02
CA PRO A 78 -21.52 -4.50 -15.49
C PRO A 78 -21.74 -3.21 -14.68
N ILE A 79 -22.88 -3.10 -13.96
CA ILE A 79 -23.26 -1.88 -13.24
C ILE A 79 -22.72 -1.88 -11.81
N VAL A 80 -22.56 -3.06 -11.24
CA VAL A 80 -22.02 -3.23 -9.89
C VAL A 80 -20.50 -3.11 -9.94
N PRO A 81 -19.84 -2.36 -9.06
CA PRO A 81 -18.39 -2.31 -9.04
C PRO A 81 -17.77 -3.63 -8.55
N ASN A 82 -16.66 -4.01 -9.13
CA ASN A 82 -15.76 -4.98 -8.56
C ASN A 82 -15.12 -4.40 -7.29
N VAL A 83 -14.60 -5.26 -6.43
CA VAL A 83 -14.06 -4.84 -5.14
C VAL A 83 -12.63 -5.34 -4.97
N ARG A 84 -11.74 -4.45 -4.50
CA ARG A 84 -10.40 -4.83 -4.05
C ARG A 84 -10.16 -4.23 -2.68
N ILE A 85 -9.69 -5.04 -1.75
CA ILE A 85 -9.27 -4.62 -0.41
C ILE A 85 -7.79 -4.88 -0.30
N GLU A 86 -7.03 -3.86 0.08
CA GLU A 86 -5.59 -3.99 0.31
C GLU A 86 -5.27 -3.61 1.76
N GLN A 87 -4.28 -4.26 2.32
CA GLN A 87 -3.69 -3.90 3.60
C GLN A 87 -2.18 -3.90 3.48
N GLN A 88 -1.56 -2.86 4.01
CA GLN A 88 -0.12 -2.72 4.08
C GLN A 88 0.26 -2.11 5.42
N ASN A 89 1.21 -2.75 6.11
CA ASN A 89 1.81 -2.21 7.31
C ASN A 89 3.24 -1.80 6.97
N TYR A 90 3.58 -0.54 7.16
CA TYR A 90 4.92 -0.04 6.95
C TYR A 90 5.52 0.39 8.29
N THR A 91 6.70 -0.12 8.61
CA THR A 91 7.46 0.27 9.80
C THR A 91 8.92 0.42 9.43
N THR A 92 9.54 1.49 9.91
CA THR A 92 10.98 1.71 9.81
C THR A 92 11.46 2.43 11.05
N SER A 93 12.76 2.43 11.27
CA SER A 93 13.43 3.16 12.34
C SER A 93 14.72 3.77 11.84
N GLY A 94 15.28 4.71 12.57
CA GLY A 94 16.56 5.31 12.25
C GLY A 94 17.23 5.91 13.49
N ASP A 95 18.55 6.03 13.41
CA ASP A 95 19.38 6.67 14.41
C ASP A 95 20.14 7.82 13.74
N GLY A 96 19.66 9.05 13.95
CA GLY A 96 20.18 10.27 13.33
C GLY A 96 20.83 11.23 14.31
N LEU A 97 21.26 12.38 13.78
CA LEU A 97 21.76 13.50 14.56
C LEU A 97 20.91 14.72 14.29
N VAL A 98 20.04 15.08 15.23
CA VAL A 98 19.05 16.15 15.05
C VAL A 98 19.31 17.29 16.02
N SER A 99 19.14 18.52 15.52
CA SER A 99 19.05 19.73 16.34
C SER A 99 17.88 20.56 15.81
N ALA A 100 16.67 20.27 16.33
CA ALA A 100 15.42 20.76 15.75
C ALA A 100 14.35 20.95 16.82
N ASN A 101 13.39 21.84 16.54
CA ASN A 101 12.13 21.92 17.27
C ASN A 101 11.11 21.00 16.60
N PHE A 102 10.59 20.04 17.34
CA PHE A 102 9.59 19.09 16.91
C PHE A 102 8.49 18.99 17.97
N GLY A 103 7.25 19.35 17.59
CA GLY A 103 6.15 19.41 18.52
C GLY A 103 6.42 20.35 19.68
N ASP A 104 6.35 19.83 20.88
CA ASP A 104 6.56 20.56 22.14
C ASP A 104 8.00 20.41 22.68
N VAL A 105 8.89 19.73 21.96
CA VAL A 105 10.26 19.46 22.39
C VAL A 105 11.31 20.09 21.48
N THR A 106 12.48 20.42 22.06
CA THR A 106 13.69 20.72 21.30
C THR A 106 14.61 19.52 21.38
N LEU A 107 14.75 18.83 20.25
CA LEU A 107 15.65 17.68 20.09
C LEU A 107 17.11 18.17 19.96
N SER A 108 18.04 17.44 20.55
CA SER A 108 19.46 17.78 20.46
C SER A 108 20.36 16.57 20.51
N GLY A 109 21.14 16.37 19.45
CA GLY A 109 22.15 15.31 19.35
C GLY A 109 21.60 14.02 18.76
N ALA A 110 22.09 12.88 19.25
CA ALA A 110 21.66 11.57 18.78
C ALA A 110 20.16 11.38 19.04
N THR A 111 19.43 11.11 17.99
CA THR A 111 17.96 10.99 18.02
C THR A 111 17.55 9.66 17.40
N LYS A 112 16.79 8.87 18.16
CA LYS A 112 16.16 7.66 17.69
C LYS A 112 14.78 7.99 17.12
N THR A 113 14.47 7.42 15.97
CA THR A 113 13.20 7.60 15.27
C THR A 113 12.53 6.26 15.06
N ASP A 114 11.24 6.18 15.35
CA ASP A 114 10.39 5.03 15.02
C ASP A 114 9.19 5.56 14.20
N VAL A 115 8.95 4.97 13.01
CA VAL A 115 7.86 5.33 12.10
C VAL A 115 6.96 4.12 11.86
N THR A 116 5.66 4.32 12.00
CA THR A 116 4.64 3.31 11.66
C THR A 116 3.58 3.95 10.78
N LEU A 117 3.26 3.31 9.64
CA LEU A 117 2.18 3.69 8.74
C LEU A 117 1.36 2.45 8.39
N ASN A 118 0.19 2.31 9.00
CA ASN A 118 -0.76 1.26 8.67
C ASN A 118 -1.76 1.79 7.64
N GLN A 119 -1.90 1.08 6.54
CA GLN A 119 -2.73 1.50 5.41
C GLN A 119 -3.74 0.41 5.07
N GLN A 120 -4.98 0.82 4.82
CA GLN A 120 -6.07 -0.02 4.36
C GLN A 120 -6.78 0.68 3.22
N ASP A 121 -6.93 -0.01 2.10
CA ASP A 121 -7.59 0.49 0.90
C ASP A 121 -8.88 -0.31 0.65
N LEU A 122 -9.96 0.40 0.32
CA LEU A 122 -11.17 -0.15 -0.23
C LEU A 122 -11.39 0.44 -1.62
N ILE A 123 -11.14 -0.36 -2.64
CA ILE A 123 -11.22 0.05 -4.04
C ILE A 123 -12.48 -0.53 -4.66
N LEU A 124 -13.30 0.34 -5.25
CA LEU A 124 -14.45 0.00 -6.07
C LEU A 124 -14.14 0.38 -7.52
N TYR A 125 -14.14 -0.57 -8.43
CA TYR A 125 -13.70 -0.35 -9.80
C TYR A 125 -14.57 -1.08 -10.84
N TRP A 126 -14.46 -0.60 -12.08
CA TRP A 126 -15.11 -1.18 -13.26
C TRP A 126 -14.08 -1.36 -14.35
N GLY A 127 -14.10 -2.50 -15.00
CA GLY A 127 -13.41 -2.71 -16.28
C GLY A 127 -14.14 -1.98 -17.42
N ILE A 128 -13.40 -1.58 -18.47
CA ILE A 128 -14.01 -0.98 -19.67
C ILE A 128 -14.84 -2.03 -20.39
N PRO A 129 -16.17 -1.82 -20.51
CA PRO A 129 -17.05 -2.82 -21.12
C PRO A 129 -16.65 -3.20 -22.54
N GLY A 130 -16.53 -4.49 -22.80
CA GLY A 130 -16.22 -5.04 -24.13
C GLY A 130 -14.74 -5.02 -24.50
N LEU A 131 -13.87 -4.33 -23.78
CA LEU A 131 -12.44 -4.27 -24.09
C LEU A 131 -11.78 -5.64 -24.02
N ASN A 132 -12.03 -6.37 -22.94
CA ASN A 132 -11.53 -7.73 -22.76
C ASN A 132 -11.98 -8.68 -23.89
N ALA A 133 -13.26 -8.60 -24.33
CA ALA A 133 -13.75 -9.38 -25.45
C ALA A 133 -13.12 -8.98 -26.79
N LEU A 134 -12.93 -7.69 -27.03
CA LEU A 134 -12.30 -7.16 -28.26
C LEU A 134 -10.81 -7.54 -28.36
N THR A 135 -10.12 -7.67 -27.23
CA THR A 135 -8.71 -8.02 -27.15
C THR A 135 -8.47 -9.50 -26.90
N ALA A 136 -9.53 -10.33 -26.96
CA ALA A 136 -9.48 -11.77 -26.66
C ALA A 136 -8.87 -12.08 -25.31
N GLY A 137 -9.18 -11.29 -24.28
CA GLY A 137 -8.68 -11.46 -22.92
C GLY A 137 -7.27 -10.91 -22.68
N ILE A 138 -6.65 -10.24 -23.66
CA ILE A 138 -5.26 -9.78 -23.51
C ILE A 138 -5.15 -8.50 -22.69
N LEU A 139 -6.10 -7.57 -22.83
CA LEU A 139 -6.04 -6.25 -22.22
C LEU A 139 -7.29 -5.98 -21.39
N ASP A 140 -7.09 -5.54 -20.16
CA ASP A 140 -8.11 -4.94 -19.33
C ASP A 140 -7.66 -3.57 -18.83
N ILE A 141 -8.61 -2.63 -18.74
CA ILE A 141 -8.40 -1.30 -18.19
C ILE A 141 -9.47 -1.07 -17.14
N GLU A 142 -9.04 -0.75 -15.95
CA GLU A 142 -9.89 -0.53 -14.79
C GLU A 142 -9.87 0.93 -14.38
N LEU A 143 -11.05 1.47 -14.07
CA LEU A 143 -11.21 2.80 -13.49
C LEU A 143 -12.11 2.71 -12.27
N GLY A 144 -11.79 3.47 -11.22
CA GLY A 144 -12.52 3.37 -9.98
C GLY A 144 -12.25 4.48 -8.98
N ILE A 145 -12.75 4.24 -7.80
CA ILE A 145 -12.50 5.06 -6.61
C ILE A 145 -11.89 4.18 -5.53
N ASP A 146 -11.02 4.77 -4.72
CA ASP A 146 -10.40 4.15 -3.56
C ASP A 146 -10.69 5.00 -2.32
N VAL A 147 -10.89 4.36 -1.19
CA VAL A 147 -10.86 5.01 0.12
C VAL A 147 -9.70 4.38 0.89
N LYS A 148 -8.62 5.13 0.99
CA LYS A 148 -7.44 4.75 1.76
C LYS A 148 -7.53 5.30 3.17
N LYS A 149 -7.53 4.43 4.18
CA LYS A 149 -7.32 4.80 5.57
C LYS A 149 -5.83 4.73 5.89
N ILE A 150 -5.27 5.82 6.42
CA ILE A 150 -3.88 5.90 6.84
C ILE A 150 -3.85 6.18 8.34
N ASP A 151 -3.29 5.25 9.12
CA ASP A 151 -2.98 5.43 10.53
C ASP A 151 -1.47 5.58 10.65
N GLY A 152 -0.99 6.78 10.98
CA GLY A 152 0.42 7.12 11.08
C GLY A 152 0.83 7.43 12.51
N GLU A 153 2.04 6.99 12.89
CA GLU A 153 2.70 7.34 14.12
C GLU A 153 4.19 7.56 13.83
N LEU A 154 4.72 8.67 14.31
CA LEU A 154 6.15 8.99 14.24
C LEU A 154 6.59 9.48 15.61
N THR A 155 7.59 8.79 16.18
CA THR A 155 8.16 9.11 17.50
C THR A 155 9.63 9.44 17.36
N LEU A 156 10.04 10.57 17.94
CA LEU A 156 11.43 11.02 18.03
C LEU A 156 11.86 11.06 19.49
N THR A 157 13.01 10.47 19.80
CA THR A 157 13.60 10.46 21.16
C THR A 157 15.07 10.84 21.10
N ASP A 158 15.47 11.93 21.76
CA ASP A 158 16.87 12.36 21.82
C ASP A 158 17.69 11.64 22.90
N ALA A 159 19.00 11.89 22.91
CA ALA A 159 19.93 11.28 23.87
C ALA A 159 19.66 11.66 25.35
N THR A 160 18.86 12.69 25.60
CA THR A 160 18.46 13.13 26.95
C THR A 160 17.11 12.59 27.37
N ASN A 161 16.51 11.69 26.53
CA ASN A 161 15.17 11.12 26.65
C ASN A 161 14.03 12.16 26.52
N ASN A 162 14.27 13.26 25.84
CA ASN A 162 13.17 14.09 25.37
C ASN A 162 12.49 13.34 24.22
N THR A 163 11.19 13.11 24.37
CA THR A 163 10.40 12.36 23.39
C THR A 163 9.19 13.16 23.00
N ASP A 164 8.90 13.21 21.70
CA ASP A 164 7.61 13.64 21.19
C ASP A 164 7.11 12.68 20.12
N THR A 165 5.79 12.63 19.99
CA THR A 165 5.10 11.73 19.05
C THR A 165 4.02 12.49 18.32
N VAL A 166 4.01 12.38 16.99
CA VAL A 166 2.87 12.77 16.16
C VAL A 166 2.14 11.54 15.70
N ASP A 167 0.84 11.49 15.95
CA ASP A 167 -0.05 10.46 15.46
C ASP A 167 -1.22 11.06 14.68
N PHE A 168 -1.68 10.36 13.66
CA PHE A 168 -2.82 10.77 12.87
C PHE A 168 -3.57 9.56 12.28
N SER A 169 -4.86 9.75 12.03
CA SER A 169 -5.71 8.76 11.37
C SER A 169 -6.63 9.49 10.40
N VAL A 170 -6.40 9.30 9.10
CA VAL A 170 -7.14 10.01 8.05
C VAL A 170 -7.68 9.06 6.99
N PRO A 171 -8.98 9.15 6.65
CA PRO A 171 -9.52 8.52 5.47
C PRO A 171 -9.34 9.45 4.26
N VAL A 172 -8.78 8.93 3.17
CA VAL A 172 -8.46 9.70 1.96
C VAL A 172 -9.18 9.09 0.76
N PRO A 173 -10.16 9.80 0.15
CA PRO A 173 -10.76 9.36 -1.10
C PRO A 173 -9.80 9.62 -2.27
N MET A 174 -9.58 8.62 -3.11
CA MET A 174 -8.63 8.66 -4.22
C MET A 174 -9.28 8.17 -5.51
N GLY A 175 -8.79 8.62 -6.65
CA GLY A 175 -9.06 8.01 -7.93
C GLY A 175 -8.19 6.77 -8.11
N TYR A 176 -8.74 5.70 -8.71
CA TYR A 176 -8.03 4.47 -9.06
C TYR A 176 -8.05 4.26 -10.58
N ALA A 177 -6.91 3.83 -11.12
CA ALA A 177 -6.79 3.35 -12.48
C ALA A 177 -5.77 2.21 -12.56
N ALA A 178 -6.06 1.21 -13.40
CA ALA A 178 -5.14 0.11 -13.69
C ALA A 178 -5.21 -0.33 -15.15
N VAL A 179 -4.11 -0.87 -15.63
CA VAL A 179 -3.97 -1.56 -16.91
C VAL A 179 -3.41 -2.94 -16.63
N LEU A 180 -4.11 -3.97 -17.08
CA LEU A 180 -3.72 -5.36 -16.97
C LEU A 180 -3.50 -5.94 -18.36
N VAL A 181 -2.44 -6.72 -18.52
CA VAL A 181 -2.12 -7.40 -19.78
C VAL A 181 -1.77 -8.85 -19.51
N ASP A 182 -2.57 -9.75 -20.05
CA ASP A 182 -2.28 -11.19 -20.05
C ASP A 182 -1.58 -11.57 -21.35
N ILE A 183 -0.34 -12.06 -21.27
CA ILE A 183 0.44 -12.36 -22.47
C ILE A 183 -0.01 -13.70 -23.06
N PRO A 184 -0.51 -13.74 -24.31
CA PRO A 184 -1.01 -14.96 -24.91
C PRO A 184 0.06 -16.06 -24.97
N PHE A 185 -0.35 -17.31 -24.72
CA PHE A 185 0.46 -18.52 -24.82
C PHE A 185 1.56 -18.69 -23.76
N ILE A 186 1.76 -17.74 -22.88
CA ILE A 186 2.64 -17.87 -21.73
C ILE A 186 1.91 -17.49 -20.43
N PRO A 187 2.21 -18.13 -19.31
CA PRO A 187 1.51 -17.89 -18.06
C PRO A 187 2.01 -16.62 -17.35
N VAL A 188 2.03 -15.49 -18.04
CA VAL A 188 2.58 -14.21 -17.53
C VAL A 188 1.56 -13.11 -17.67
N GLY A 189 1.22 -12.49 -16.55
CA GLY A 189 0.42 -11.29 -16.44
C GLY A 189 1.26 -10.06 -16.07
N LEU A 190 0.83 -8.90 -16.53
CA LEU A 190 1.39 -7.59 -16.16
C LEU A 190 0.27 -6.71 -15.61
N GLU A 191 0.54 -5.96 -14.56
CA GLU A 191 -0.37 -4.96 -13.99
C GLU A 191 0.41 -3.66 -13.74
N VAL A 192 -0.12 -2.55 -14.20
CA VAL A 192 0.29 -1.21 -13.76
C VAL A 192 -0.92 -0.52 -13.18
N SER A 193 -0.85 -0.14 -11.91
CA SER A 193 -1.95 0.54 -11.22
C SER A 193 -1.48 1.80 -10.52
N THR A 194 -2.38 2.76 -10.41
CA THR A 194 -2.15 4.00 -9.68
C THR A 194 -3.39 4.42 -8.89
N LYS A 195 -3.16 4.90 -7.69
CA LYS A 195 -4.15 5.55 -6.84
C LYS A 195 -3.66 6.97 -6.56
N MET A 196 -4.51 7.97 -6.69
CA MET A 196 -4.09 9.36 -6.50
C MET A 196 -5.20 10.26 -5.98
N LEU A 197 -4.80 11.18 -5.13
CA LEU A 197 -5.59 12.33 -4.72
C LEU A 197 -4.68 13.57 -4.69
N GLY A 198 -5.23 14.71 -5.13
CA GLY A 198 -4.72 16.03 -4.82
C GLY A 198 -5.84 16.86 -4.20
N MET A 199 -5.67 17.33 -2.98
CA MET A 199 -6.64 18.16 -2.27
C MET A 199 -5.91 19.23 -1.47
N GLY A 200 -6.12 20.51 -1.84
CA GLY A 200 -5.37 21.62 -1.23
C GLY A 200 -3.87 21.46 -1.43
N ASN A 201 -3.12 21.50 -0.33
CA ASN A 201 -1.68 21.27 -0.30
C ASN A 201 -1.31 19.81 -0.06
N SER A 202 -2.29 18.95 0.24
CA SER A 202 -2.08 17.53 0.48
C SER A 202 -2.15 16.74 -0.82
N LYS A 203 -1.26 15.77 -0.99
CA LYS A 203 -1.19 14.87 -2.14
C LYS A 203 -0.84 13.47 -1.71
N ILE A 204 -1.64 12.50 -2.13
CA ILE A 204 -1.33 11.09 -1.93
C ILE A 204 -1.31 10.41 -3.29
N GLN A 205 -0.25 9.68 -3.55
CA GLN A 205 -0.07 8.91 -4.77
C GLN A 205 0.56 7.56 -4.44
N ASP A 206 0.00 6.50 -5.00
CA ASP A 206 0.50 5.14 -4.87
C ASP A 206 0.50 4.51 -6.26
N THR A 207 1.66 4.14 -6.77
CA THR A 207 1.85 3.58 -8.11
C THR A 207 2.58 2.25 -7.98
N LYS A 208 2.05 1.22 -8.66
CA LYS A 208 2.58 -0.14 -8.64
C LYS A 208 2.69 -0.67 -10.06
N ALA A 209 3.81 -1.32 -10.38
CA ALA A 209 4.01 -2.13 -11.57
C ALA A 209 4.34 -3.56 -11.14
N LYS A 210 3.55 -4.54 -11.60
CA LYS A 210 3.61 -5.95 -11.19
C LYS A 210 3.76 -6.84 -12.41
N VAL A 211 4.53 -7.87 -12.28
CA VAL A 211 4.51 -9.07 -13.13
C VAL A 211 4.12 -10.25 -12.27
N ASP A 212 3.24 -11.09 -12.75
CA ASP A 212 2.89 -12.37 -12.15
C ASP A 212 3.11 -13.52 -13.13
N VAL A 213 3.48 -14.67 -12.57
CA VAL A 213 3.73 -15.89 -13.32
C VAL A 213 2.91 -17.01 -12.71
N THR A 214 1.90 -17.47 -13.44
CA THR A 214 1.03 -18.58 -13.02
C THR A 214 1.80 -19.90 -13.09
N LEU A 215 1.77 -20.66 -12.00
CA LEU A 215 2.42 -21.95 -11.90
C LEU A 215 1.55 -23.04 -12.51
N PRO A 216 2.11 -23.96 -13.33
CA PRO A 216 1.35 -25.03 -13.98
C PRO A 216 1.01 -26.15 -12.99
N LEU A 217 0.11 -25.89 -12.03
CA LEU A 217 -0.31 -26.88 -11.06
C LEU A 217 -1.57 -27.62 -11.56
N PRO A 218 -1.64 -28.95 -11.44
CA PRO A 218 -2.79 -29.75 -11.87
C PRO A 218 -3.93 -29.70 -10.84
N ILE A 219 -4.31 -28.51 -10.39
CA ILE A 219 -5.41 -28.31 -9.42
C ILE A 219 -6.54 -27.62 -10.16
N PRO A 220 -7.66 -28.30 -10.44
CA PRO A 220 -8.80 -27.68 -11.09
C PRO A 220 -9.34 -26.49 -10.30
N LEU A 221 -9.73 -25.41 -10.99
CA LEU A 221 -10.35 -24.22 -10.42
C LEU A 221 -9.48 -23.40 -9.45
N ILE A 222 -8.19 -23.70 -9.35
CA ILE A 222 -7.26 -22.94 -8.51
C ILE A 222 -6.02 -22.63 -9.33
N GLU A 223 -5.72 -21.35 -9.47
CA GLU A 223 -4.49 -20.86 -10.07
C GLU A 223 -3.59 -20.25 -8.98
N LEU A 224 -2.37 -20.73 -8.90
CA LEU A 224 -1.34 -20.17 -8.03
C LEU A 224 -0.34 -19.41 -8.89
N ALA A 225 -0.08 -18.16 -8.55
CA ALA A 225 0.96 -17.36 -9.20
C ALA A 225 1.96 -16.81 -8.19
N VAL A 226 3.19 -16.61 -8.65
CA VAL A 226 4.19 -15.79 -7.95
C VAL A 226 4.20 -14.41 -8.58
N GLU A 227 4.34 -13.38 -7.76
CA GLU A 227 4.34 -12.00 -8.21
C GLU A 227 5.59 -11.24 -7.76
N ALA A 228 6.03 -10.32 -8.60
CA ALA A 228 7.12 -9.41 -8.30
C ALA A 228 6.87 -8.07 -8.97
N GLY A 229 7.44 -7.01 -8.41
CA GLY A 229 7.27 -5.70 -9.01
C GLY A 229 7.95 -4.57 -8.27
N MET A 230 7.59 -3.37 -8.67
CA MET A 230 8.05 -2.13 -8.06
C MET A 230 6.84 -1.33 -7.58
N LYS A 231 6.98 -0.70 -6.43
CA LYS A 231 5.98 0.21 -5.87
C LYS A 231 6.66 1.50 -5.46
N GLN A 232 5.98 2.60 -5.74
CA GLN A 232 6.34 3.94 -5.28
C GLN A 232 5.12 4.57 -4.63
N GLN A 233 5.30 5.16 -3.46
CA GLN A 233 4.26 5.85 -2.73
C GLN A 233 4.76 7.22 -2.28
N THR A 234 3.91 8.23 -2.41
CA THR A 234 4.11 9.57 -1.87
C THR A 234 2.90 9.90 -0.99
N ILE A 235 3.13 10.22 0.26
CA ILE A 235 2.15 10.70 1.22
C ILE A 235 2.58 12.11 1.62
N GLN A 236 1.92 13.11 1.07
CA GLN A 236 2.08 14.50 1.47
C GLN A 236 0.84 14.94 2.23
N ILE A 237 1.01 15.19 3.52
CA ILE A 237 -0.02 15.68 4.44
C ILE A 237 0.40 17.08 4.86
N ALA A 238 -0.49 18.03 4.69
CA ALA A 238 -0.30 19.40 5.10
C ALA A 238 -1.29 19.77 6.23
N ASP A 239 -1.13 20.96 6.79
CA ASP A 239 -1.93 21.50 7.88
C ASP A 239 -3.45 21.54 7.60
N ASP A 240 -3.84 21.46 6.32
CA ASP A 240 -5.25 21.36 5.91
C ASP A 240 -5.89 19.99 6.22
N LEU A 241 -5.11 18.94 6.44
CA LEU A 241 -5.58 17.61 6.84
C LEU A 241 -5.26 17.28 8.31
N VAL A 242 -4.07 17.64 8.76
CA VAL A 242 -3.62 17.38 10.14
C VAL A 242 -2.98 18.65 10.69
N ASN A 243 -3.59 19.22 11.73
CA ASN A 243 -3.15 20.49 12.30
C ASN A 243 -1.67 20.45 12.71
N ASP A 244 -0.96 21.54 12.45
CA ASP A 244 0.44 21.75 12.83
C ASP A 244 1.43 20.73 12.21
N LEU A 245 1.02 19.92 11.21
CA LEU A 245 1.82 18.95 10.52
C LEU A 245 1.99 19.32 9.04
N ASP A 246 3.23 19.37 8.59
CA ASP A 246 3.58 19.33 7.15
C ASP A 246 4.58 18.19 6.95
N MET A 247 4.16 17.15 6.26
CA MET A 247 4.95 15.94 6.06
C MET A 247 4.89 15.53 4.59
N LYS A 248 6.04 15.27 4.01
CA LYS A 248 6.17 14.58 2.73
C LYS A 248 6.96 13.30 2.96
N PHE A 249 6.27 12.17 2.97
CA PHE A 249 6.88 10.85 3.12
C PHE A 249 6.82 10.10 1.79
N GLU A 250 7.97 9.75 1.26
CA GLU A 250 8.11 9.02 0.01
C GLU A 250 8.75 7.68 0.29
N THR A 251 8.22 6.64 -0.33
CA THR A 251 8.79 5.29 -0.26
C THR A 251 8.82 4.69 -1.65
N SER A 252 9.90 4.04 -1.98
CA SER A 252 10.05 3.31 -3.24
C SER A 252 10.78 2.00 -3.00
N GLY A 253 10.41 0.98 -3.78
CA GLY A 253 11.11 -0.29 -3.65
C GLY A 253 10.48 -1.43 -4.41
N VAL A 254 11.08 -2.61 -4.26
CA VAL A 254 10.65 -3.83 -4.91
C VAL A 254 9.79 -4.68 -3.97
N PHE A 255 8.81 -5.37 -4.52
CA PHE A 255 8.01 -6.31 -3.77
C PHE A 255 8.01 -7.70 -4.42
N PHE A 256 7.78 -8.70 -3.60
CA PHE A 256 7.65 -10.11 -4.00
C PHE A 256 6.52 -10.75 -3.21
N GLY A 257 5.76 -11.62 -3.87
CA GLY A 257 4.64 -12.27 -3.24
C GLY A 257 4.12 -13.46 -4.03
N ALA A 258 2.96 -13.91 -3.61
CA ALA A 258 2.21 -14.92 -4.30
C ALA A 258 0.71 -14.62 -4.20
N ASN A 259 -0.05 -15.06 -5.20
CA ASN A 259 -1.49 -14.98 -5.19
C ASN A 259 -2.14 -16.30 -5.60
N VAL A 260 -3.38 -16.46 -5.22
CA VAL A 260 -4.25 -17.59 -5.57
C VAL A 260 -5.53 -17.03 -6.14
N LYS A 261 -5.95 -17.55 -7.31
CA LYS A 261 -7.22 -17.26 -7.95
C LYS A 261 -8.14 -18.50 -7.91
N PHE A 262 -9.44 -18.25 -7.71
CA PHE A 262 -10.49 -19.26 -7.60
C PHE A 262 -11.61 -18.99 -8.58
#